data_28bf23b9d26a8f4d43d1b73e2c7cfade
#
_entry.id   28bf23b9d26a8f4d43d1b73e2c7cfade
#
_cell.length_a   1.000
_cell.length_b   1.000
_cell.length_c   1.000
_cell.angle_alpha   90.00
_cell.angle_beta   90.00
_cell.angle_gamma   90.00
#
_symmetry.space_group_name_H-M   'P 1'
#
loop_
_entity.id
_entity.type
_entity.pdbx_description
1 polymer ?
#
loop_
_entity_poly.entity_id
_entity_poly.type
_entity_poly.pdbx_seq_one_letter_code
_entity_poly.pdbx_strand_id
1 'polypeptide(L)'
;YAALNSDLKISGEASFRVESDIRITDVLLYETTNLAVENYTSKYSKDTVTIGTNLTQLNSSISYKVKVQNSGTVAMWIDSIEEEAKNNSNTEYVLEGIGLKELINPGEEKEFIVKIKYKDNITTLPDNTNLDTILKFNFIKPESILASGSDTASTSTFFNGTLKKEEIESIEFRPTLDVVDNAIGSWDASASKNGTVIASYTDTDGNGLYELYIGGIGEVNAPRYSYHLFHNFKNMISLVFNGLLNTANVTKMNYMISNNMSLESIDVSSFNTSNVTDMLGMFEGDEKLIGLDLSSFDTKNVAGMNFMFSRCYSLKNINLTGFDTSNVTNTSYMFNRCSLLTELNLSSFDTSKVTDMKYMFYGCSSLNTLDLSNFNTSSVTNMLCLFTNCSSIKTLYLTDFNTSNVTDISGMFWNCSSLTNLDLSSFNTSHVTSMQAMFQNCSKLTKIDLRNFDTSNVKTMQGMFYECYSLTKLNLSSFNTSKVTNMKYMFYDCTKLTDLDLSNFNTNNVSNMNSLFRNCRLLEKLDMSSFDFTNVTDSSSMFYSVPSDSLIYVKDDASKEFILTVRNDLSNVQIKNV
;
A
#
# COMPACT_ATOMS: atom_id res chain seq x y z
N TYR A 1 -1.20 -30.36 7.37
CA TYR A 1 -1.74 -30.59 8.74
C TYR A 1 -0.75 -31.49 9.47
N ALA A 2 0.22 -30.92 10.16
CA ALA A 2 1.11 -31.65 11.05
C ALA A 2 0.62 -31.38 12.48
N ALA A 3 0.13 -32.42 13.15
CA ALA A 3 -0.03 -32.40 14.58
C ALA A 3 1.38 -32.24 15.18
N LEU A 4 1.71 -31.06 15.66
CA LEU A 4 2.91 -30.83 16.46
C LEU A 4 2.67 -31.39 17.86
N ASN A 5 2.92 -32.68 18.02
CA ASN A 5 3.24 -33.26 19.31
C ASN A 5 4.74 -33.01 19.54
N SER A 6 5.11 -31.88 20.11
CA SER A 6 6.44 -31.69 20.67
C SER A 6 6.33 -30.93 21.97
N ASP A 7 6.67 -31.62 23.05
CA ASP A 7 7.00 -31.00 24.32
C ASP A 7 8.24 -30.12 24.13
N LEU A 8 8.06 -28.83 23.91
CA LEU A 8 9.17 -27.87 23.91
C LEU A 8 9.53 -27.55 25.37
N LYS A 9 10.55 -28.21 25.90
CA LYS A 9 11.14 -27.83 27.18
C LYS A 9 12.04 -26.61 26.96
N ILE A 10 11.54 -25.45 27.31
CA ILE A 10 12.39 -24.28 27.55
C ILE A 10 12.85 -24.37 29.01
N SER A 11 14.14 -24.12 29.27
CA SER A 11 14.77 -24.14 30.59
C SER A 11 14.12 -23.11 31.52
N GLY A 12 13.18 -23.56 32.33
CA GLY A 12 12.34 -22.83 33.26
C GLY A 12 10.95 -23.47 33.20
N GLU A 13 10.52 -24.12 34.24
CA GLU A 13 9.32 -24.98 34.38
C GLU A 13 8.00 -24.33 33.89
N ALA A 14 7.85 -24.12 32.62
CA ALA A 14 6.57 -23.81 31.99
C ALA A 14 6.13 -24.99 31.14
N SER A 15 5.24 -25.83 31.66
CA SER A 15 4.54 -26.82 30.87
C SER A 15 3.52 -26.11 29.97
N PHE A 16 3.76 -26.06 28.66
CA PHE A 16 2.74 -25.61 27.70
C PHE A 16 1.60 -26.65 27.67
N ARG A 17 0.37 -26.21 27.94
CA ARG A 17 -0.82 -27.02 27.70
C ARG A 17 -1.00 -27.19 26.18
N VAL A 18 -1.46 -28.37 25.77
CA VAL A 18 -1.84 -28.66 24.38
C VAL A 18 -2.89 -27.63 23.94
N GLU A 19 -2.68 -27.00 22.81
CA GLU A 19 -3.53 -25.91 22.29
C GLU A 19 -5.00 -26.31 22.09
N SER A 20 -5.26 -27.58 21.76
CA SER A 20 -6.59 -28.15 21.62
C SER A 20 -6.72 -29.44 22.44
N ASP A 21 -7.41 -29.40 23.56
CA ASP A 21 -7.77 -30.58 24.38
C ASP A 21 -9.25 -30.51 24.74
N ILE A 22 -10.09 -30.71 23.73
CA ILE A 22 -11.54 -30.84 23.91
C ILE A 22 -11.95 -32.31 23.76
N ARG A 23 -12.81 -32.77 24.65
CA ARG A 23 -13.25 -34.20 24.65
C ARG A 23 -14.57 -34.38 25.32
N ILE A 24 -15.26 -35.45 24.92
CA ILE A 24 -16.39 -36.00 25.66
C ILE A 24 -15.87 -36.60 26.97
N THR A 25 -16.45 -36.19 28.07
CA THR A 25 -16.05 -36.64 29.42
C THR A 25 -17.06 -37.55 30.07
N ASP A 26 -18.31 -37.49 29.66
CA ASP A 26 -19.37 -38.37 30.16
C ASP A 26 -20.52 -38.50 29.19
N VAL A 27 -21.24 -39.66 29.22
CA VAL A 27 -22.48 -39.92 28.50
C VAL A 27 -23.38 -40.77 29.38
N LEU A 28 -24.50 -40.22 29.77
CA LEU A 28 -25.47 -40.89 30.66
C LEU A 28 -26.85 -40.96 30.03
N LEU A 29 -27.53 -42.10 30.20
CA LEU A 29 -28.94 -42.21 29.87
C LEU A 29 -29.73 -41.17 30.68
N TYR A 30 -30.45 -40.28 30.00
CA TYR A 30 -31.18 -39.18 30.61
C TYR A 30 -32.69 -39.48 30.70
N GLU A 31 -33.31 -39.89 29.59
CA GLU A 31 -34.75 -40.14 29.51
C GLU A 31 -35.09 -41.18 28.45
N THR A 32 -36.12 -41.98 28.72
CA THR A 32 -36.76 -42.85 27.73
C THR A 32 -38.24 -42.57 27.68
N THR A 33 -38.83 -42.51 26.48
CA THR A 33 -40.28 -42.32 26.30
C THR A 33 -40.89 -43.48 25.52
N ASN A 34 -42.17 -43.76 25.79
CA ASN A 34 -42.97 -44.68 25.02
C ASN A 34 -42.30 -46.06 24.82
N LEU A 35 -41.85 -46.67 25.93
CA LEU A 35 -41.21 -47.98 25.96
C LEU A 35 -39.91 -48.10 25.14
N ALA A 36 -39.24 -47.02 24.86
CA ALA A 36 -37.87 -47.10 24.33
C ALA A 36 -36.93 -47.74 25.36
N VAL A 37 -36.03 -48.58 24.90
CA VAL A 37 -35.09 -49.33 25.77
C VAL A 37 -33.67 -49.17 25.26
N GLU A 38 -32.74 -48.94 26.19
CA GLU A 38 -31.32 -49.03 25.90
C GLU A 38 -30.89 -50.48 25.75
N ASN A 39 -30.33 -50.88 24.60
CA ASN A 39 -29.91 -52.26 24.34
C ASN A 39 -28.62 -52.63 25.11
N TYR A 40 -27.77 -51.66 25.32
CA TYR A 40 -26.55 -51.74 26.13
C TYR A 40 -26.14 -50.34 26.59
N THR A 41 -25.44 -50.26 27.72
CA THR A 41 -24.94 -49.01 28.24
C THR A 41 -24.12 -48.28 27.18
N SER A 42 -24.44 -47.00 26.91
CA SER A 42 -23.73 -46.15 25.96
C SER A 42 -22.23 -46.07 26.31
N LYS A 43 -21.39 -46.02 25.28
CA LYS A 43 -19.94 -45.89 25.43
C LYS A 43 -19.48 -44.61 24.72
N TYR A 44 -18.39 -44.06 25.21
CA TYR A 44 -17.80 -42.88 24.58
C TYR A 44 -16.26 -42.94 24.53
N SER A 45 -15.73 -42.19 23.62
CA SER A 45 -14.28 -41.88 23.52
C SER A 45 -14.09 -40.38 23.54
N LYS A 46 -12.93 -39.91 23.13
CA LYS A 46 -12.64 -38.46 23.07
C LYS A 46 -13.68 -37.69 22.26
N ASP A 47 -14.13 -38.24 21.16
CA ASP A 47 -14.96 -37.57 20.14
C ASP A 47 -16.13 -38.43 19.63
N THR A 48 -16.36 -39.59 20.19
CA THR A 48 -17.44 -40.50 19.74
C THR A 48 -18.35 -40.92 20.87
N VAL A 49 -19.63 -41.12 20.54
CA VAL A 49 -20.65 -41.74 21.39
C VAL A 49 -21.22 -42.92 20.67
N THR A 50 -21.15 -44.09 21.28
CA THR A 50 -21.76 -45.33 20.77
C THR A 50 -23.10 -45.58 21.48
N ILE A 51 -24.16 -45.70 20.72
CA ILE A 51 -25.54 -45.82 21.21
C ILE A 51 -26.17 -47.10 20.64
N GLY A 52 -26.79 -47.91 21.51
CA GLY A 52 -27.64 -49.04 21.13
C GLY A 52 -28.98 -48.91 21.81
N THR A 53 -30.05 -48.78 21.02
CA THR A 53 -31.42 -48.58 21.52
C THR A 53 -32.46 -49.32 20.71
N ASN A 54 -33.61 -49.59 21.33
CA ASN A 54 -34.78 -50.13 20.68
C ASN A 54 -35.96 -49.16 20.83
N LEU A 55 -36.44 -48.59 19.70
CA LEU A 55 -37.58 -47.69 19.65
C LEU A 55 -38.85 -48.48 19.30
N THR A 56 -39.53 -48.97 20.29
CA THR A 56 -40.65 -49.94 20.15
C THR A 56 -41.97 -49.37 19.62
N GLN A 57 -42.08 -48.03 19.55
CA GLN A 57 -43.27 -47.32 19.04
C GLN A 57 -42.82 -46.11 18.19
N LEU A 58 -43.66 -45.61 17.29
CA LEU A 58 -43.34 -44.44 16.42
C LEU A 58 -42.98 -43.16 17.18
N ASN A 59 -43.59 -42.97 18.33
CA ASN A 59 -43.32 -41.83 19.19
C ASN A 59 -42.33 -42.13 20.32
N SER A 60 -41.63 -43.25 20.26
CA SER A 60 -40.55 -43.58 21.19
C SER A 60 -39.34 -42.67 20.96
N SER A 61 -38.73 -42.26 22.04
CA SER A 61 -37.44 -41.60 22.01
C SER A 61 -36.59 -42.00 23.21
N ILE A 62 -35.27 -41.89 23.02
CA ILE A 62 -34.29 -42.07 24.07
C ILE A 62 -33.32 -40.91 24.04
N SER A 63 -32.99 -40.37 25.19
CA SER A 63 -32.15 -39.19 25.32
C SER A 63 -30.95 -39.50 26.18
N TYR A 64 -29.78 -39.03 25.74
CA TYR A 64 -28.52 -39.16 26.45
C TYR A 64 -28.00 -37.75 26.80
N LYS A 65 -27.56 -37.58 28.04
CA LYS A 65 -26.86 -36.40 28.49
C LYS A 65 -25.38 -36.58 28.18
N VAL A 66 -24.85 -35.73 27.35
CA VAL A 66 -23.44 -35.74 26.95
C VAL A 66 -22.72 -34.53 27.58
N LYS A 67 -21.58 -34.79 28.21
CA LYS A 67 -20.69 -33.76 28.74
C LYS A 67 -19.45 -33.66 27.88
N VAL A 68 -19.07 -32.41 27.55
CA VAL A 68 -17.86 -32.09 26.81
C VAL A 68 -17.06 -31.07 27.61
N GLN A 69 -15.78 -31.32 27.80
CA GLN A 69 -14.87 -30.40 28.47
C GLN A 69 -13.77 -29.95 27.53
N ASN A 70 -13.54 -28.64 27.50
CA ASN A 70 -12.39 -28.05 26.83
C ASN A 70 -11.29 -27.75 27.86
N SER A 71 -10.31 -28.66 27.98
CA SER A 71 -9.14 -28.49 28.87
C SER A 71 -7.97 -27.78 28.17
N GLY A 72 -8.12 -27.43 26.89
CA GLY A 72 -7.13 -26.72 26.08
C GLY A 72 -7.04 -25.24 26.41
N THR A 73 -6.26 -24.51 25.62
CA THR A 73 -6.02 -23.08 25.77
C THR A 73 -6.77 -22.21 24.76
N VAL A 74 -7.47 -22.84 23.80
CA VAL A 74 -8.27 -22.16 22.76
C VAL A 74 -9.71 -22.61 22.79
N ALA A 75 -10.64 -21.71 22.49
CA ALA A 75 -12.05 -22.08 22.33
C ALA A 75 -12.25 -22.98 21.12
N MET A 76 -13.17 -23.91 21.25
CA MET A 76 -13.52 -24.89 20.24
C MET A 76 -15.04 -24.89 20.06
N TRP A 77 -15.54 -25.48 18.98
CA TRP A 77 -16.95 -25.76 18.80
C TRP A 77 -17.18 -27.13 18.17
N ILE A 78 -18.40 -27.65 18.23
CA ILE A 78 -18.82 -28.80 17.45
C ILE A 78 -19.17 -28.29 16.04
N ASP A 79 -18.33 -28.61 15.05
CA ASP A 79 -18.57 -28.20 13.66
C ASP A 79 -19.64 -29.05 13.00
N SER A 80 -19.54 -30.35 13.19
CA SER A 80 -20.47 -31.32 12.65
C SER A 80 -20.50 -32.56 13.52
N ILE A 81 -21.56 -33.34 13.35
CA ILE A 81 -21.69 -34.68 13.92
C ILE A 81 -21.97 -35.64 12.79
N GLU A 82 -21.14 -36.68 12.68
CA GLU A 82 -21.28 -37.75 11.69
C GLU A 82 -21.88 -39.00 12.31
N GLU A 83 -22.85 -39.61 11.65
CA GLU A 83 -23.38 -40.92 12.03
C GLU A 83 -22.57 -42.01 11.35
N GLU A 84 -21.67 -42.66 12.10
CA GLU A 84 -20.89 -43.81 11.63
C GLU A 84 -21.58 -45.12 11.96
N ALA A 85 -21.49 -46.11 11.08
CA ALA A 85 -21.99 -47.49 11.28
C ALA A 85 -23.46 -47.58 11.71
N LYS A 86 -24.33 -46.70 11.22
CA LYS A 86 -25.75 -46.68 11.53
C LYS A 86 -26.49 -47.85 10.85
N ASN A 87 -27.19 -48.68 11.63
CA ASN A 87 -27.94 -49.83 11.15
C ASN A 87 -29.43 -49.57 10.88
N ASN A 88 -29.95 -48.38 11.22
CA ASN A 88 -31.36 -48.02 11.03
C ASN A 88 -31.51 -46.62 10.42
N SER A 89 -31.85 -46.55 9.14
CA SER A 89 -31.99 -45.29 8.38
C SER A 89 -33.27 -44.49 8.70
N ASN A 90 -34.22 -45.07 9.45
CA ASN A 90 -35.49 -44.44 9.78
C ASN A 90 -35.41 -43.53 11.02
N THR A 91 -34.27 -43.54 11.71
CA THR A 91 -34.03 -42.72 12.91
C THR A 91 -33.21 -41.49 12.61
N GLU A 92 -33.30 -40.53 13.51
CA GLU A 92 -32.48 -39.32 13.54
C GLU A 92 -32.08 -38.96 14.96
N TYR A 93 -31.00 -38.16 15.11
CA TYR A 93 -30.68 -37.55 16.37
C TYR A 93 -31.04 -36.05 16.34
N VAL A 94 -31.41 -35.52 17.52
CA VAL A 94 -31.69 -34.10 17.75
C VAL A 94 -30.79 -33.64 18.91
N LEU A 95 -30.17 -32.49 18.76
CA LEU A 95 -29.40 -31.83 19.85
C LEU A 95 -30.31 -30.86 20.59
N GLU A 96 -30.27 -30.91 21.92
CA GLU A 96 -30.96 -29.97 22.81
C GLU A 96 -29.96 -29.42 23.83
N GLY A 97 -29.93 -28.11 24.02
CA GLY A 97 -29.03 -27.42 24.99
C GLY A 97 -27.69 -26.98 24.44
N ILE A 98 -27.34 -27.33 23.20
CA ILE A 98 -26.17 -26.81 22.48
C ILE A 98 -26.49 -26.72 20.98
N GLY A 99 -26.01 -25.65 20.34
CA GLY A 99 -26.04 -25.51 18.89
C GLY A 99 -24.74 -25.98 18.24
N LEU A 100 -24.81 -26.44 16.97
CA LEU A 100 -23.60 -26.55 16.15
C LEU A 100 -22.97 -25.16 16.03
N LYS A 101 -21.62 -25.11 16.10
CA LYS A 101 -20.83 -23.88 16.06
C LYS A 101 -21.02 -22.95 17.27
N GLU A 102 -21.58 -23.48 18.37
CA GLU A 102 -21.56 -22.77 19.66
C GLU A 102 -20.20 -22.96 20.34
N LEU A 103 -19.61 -21.86 20.84
CA LEU A 103 -18.28 -21.88 21.46
C LEU A 103 -18.28 -22.61 22.79
N ILE A 104 -17.22 -23.40 23.00
CA ILE A 104 -16.85 -24.03 24.28
C ILE A 104 -15.48 -23.45 24.64
N ASN A 105 -15.46 -22.55 25.60
CA ASN A 105 -14.26 -21.77 25.96
C ASN A 105 -13.22 -22.62 26.71
N PRO A 106 -11.96 -22.19 26.79
CA PRO A 106 -10.96 -22.83 27.62
C PRO A 106 -11.43 -23.00 29.07
N GLY A 107 -11.32 -24.22 29.58
CA GLY A 107 -11.75 -24.56 30.94
C GLY A 107 -13.26 -24.78 31.08
N GLU A 108 -14.08 -24.53 30.05
CA GLU A 108 -15.51 -24.68 30.09
C GLU A 108 -15.93 -26.14 29.95
N GLU A 109 -16.94 -26.55 30.73
CA GLU A 109 -17.70 -27.80 30.54
C GLU A 109 -19.11 -27.45 30.04
N LYS A 110 -19.51 -28.09 28.95
CA LYS A 110 -20.89 -28.02 28.40
C LYS A 110 -21.59 -29.35 28.56
N GLU A 111 -22.84 -29.26 28.98
CA GLU A 111 -23.76 -30.42 29.06
C GLU A 111 -24.92 -30.20 28.10
N PHE A 112 -25.22 -31.20 27.29
CA PHE A 112 -26.31 -31.15 26.31
C PHE A 112 -26.96 -32.52 26.14
N ILE A 113 -28.12 -32.55 25.49
CA ILE A 113 -28.88 -33.77 25.27
C ILE A 113 -28.77 -34.17 23.79
N VAL A 114 -28.46 -35.43 23.58
CA VAL A 114 -28.61 -36.12 22.30
C VAL A 114 -29.85 -37.00 22.37
N LYS A 115 -30.89 -36.62 21.64
CA LYS A 115 -32.17 -37.36 21.59
C LYS A 115 -32.26 -38.14 20.30
N ILE A 116 -32.53 -39.44 20.40
CA ILE A 116 -32.76 -40.36 19.28
C ILE A 116 -34.26 -40.58 19.15
N LYS A 117 -34.79 -40.41 17.96
CA LYS A 117 -36.20 -40.65 17.62
C LYS A 117 -36.34 -41.16 16.18
N TYR A 118 -37.53 -41.61 15.80
CA TYR A 118 -37.82 -41.78 14.37
C TYR A 118 -37.90 -40.45 13.66
N LYS A 119 -37.56 -40.43 12.37
CA LYS A 119 -37.76 -39.28 11.49
C LYS A 119 -39.25 -38.96 11.37
N ASP A 120 -39.60 -37.70 11.28
CA ASP A 120 -40.99 -37.22 11.27
C ASP A 120 -41.82 -37.76 10.08
N ASN A 121 -41.16 -38.20 9.00
CA ASN A 121 -41.81 -38.80 7.83
C ASN A 121 -42.11 -40.31 7.97
N ILE A 122 -41.74 -40.95 9.07
CA ILE A 122 -42.00 -42.35 9.33
C ILE A 122 -43.39 -42.48 9.98
N THR A 123 -44.36 -43.03 9.23
CA THR A 123 -45.77 -43.14 9.64
C THR A 123 -46.17 -44.53 10.03
N THR A 124 -45.35 -45.55 9.80
CA THR A 124 -45.51 -46.92 10.19
C THR A 124 -44.28 -47.46 10.89
N LEU A 125 -44.43 -48.24 11.93
CA LEU A 125 -43.34 -48.82 12.69
C LEU A 125 -42.50 -49.72 11.76
N PRO A 126 -41.17 -49.48 11.63
CA PRO A 126 -40.29 -50.32 10.83
C PRO A 126 -40.17 -51.74 11.42
N ASP A 127 -39.90 -52.72 10.57
CA ASP A 127 -39.65 -54.12 11.02
C ASP A 127 -38.42 -54.20 11.94
N ASN A 128 -37.39 -53.39 11.69
CA ASN A 128 -36.23 -53.24 12.57
C ASN A 128 -36.41 -52.00 13.46
N THR A 129 -36.67 -52.22 14.72
CA THR A 129 -36.80 -51.17 15.74
C THR A 129 -35.50 -50.91 16.52
N ASN A 130 -34.47 -51.74 16.29
CA ASN A 130 -33.16 -51.56 16.90
C ASN A 130 -32.32 -50.56 16.11
N LEU A 131 -31.62 -49.70 16.84
CA LEU A 131 -30.60 -48.80 16.33
C LEU A 131 -29.27 -49.05 17.04
N ASP A 132 -28.23 -49.33 16.27
CA ASP A 132 -26.84 -49.23 16.70
C ASP A 132 -26.16 -48.16 15.84
N THR A 133 -25.60 -47.16 16.49
CA THR A 133 -24.92 -46.08 15.79
C THR A 133 -23.73 -45.54 16.60
N ILE A 134 -22.77 -45.01 15.91
CA ILE A 134 -21.68 -44.23 16.49
C ILE A 134 -21.87 -42.80 16.01
N LEU A 135 -22.00 -41.84 16.94
CA LEU A 135 -22.01 -40.42 16.67
C LEU A 135 -20.60 -39.90 16.89
N LYS A 136 -19.97 -39.38 15.85
CA LYS A 136 -18.67 -38.76 15.89
C LYS A 136 -18.79 -37.22 15.87
N PHE A 137 -18.27 -36.58 16.89
CA PHE A 137 -18.29 -35.14 17.09
C PHE A 137 -17.01 -34.55 16.53
N ASN A 138 -17.10 -33.73 15.49
CA ASN A 138 -15.98 -33.06 14.90
C ASN A 138 -15.76 -31.71 15.60
N PHE A 139 -14.81 -31.70 16.54
CA PHE A 139 -14.43 -30.49 17.25
C PHE A 139 -13.35 -29.72 16.44
N ILE A 140 -13.60 -28.47 16.14
CA ILE A 140 -12.62 -27.60 15.46
C ILE A 140 -12.44 -26.27 16.17
N LYS A 141 -11.26 -25.67 16.00
CA LYS A 141 -11.00 -24.29 16.36
C LYS A 141 -11.65 -23.40 15.31
N PRO A 142 -12.58 -22.51 15.69
CA PRO A 142 -13.16 -21.57 14.72
C PRO A 142 -12.12 -20.57 14.24
N GLU A 143 -12.18 -20.17 12.97
CA GLU A 143 -11.36 -19.11 12.45
C GLU A 143 -11.94 -17.75 12.86
N SER A 144 -11.17 -16.98 13.61
CA SER A 144 -11.48 -15.61 14.00
C SER A 144 -11.04 -14.66 12.87
N ILE A 145 -11.85 -14.50 11.82
CA ILE A 145 -11.53 -13.61 10.69
C ILE A 145 -12.26 -12.29 10.90
N LEU A 146 -11.50 -11.18 10.89
CA LEU A 146 -12.04 -9.82 10.96
C LEU A 146 -12.85 -9.51 9.69
N ALA A 147 -13.98 -8.84 9.84
CA ALA A 147 -14.75 -8.36 8.70
C ALA A 147 -13.95 -7.36 7.85
N SER A 148 -14.17 -7.35 6.55
CA SER A 148 -13.46 -6.45 5.64
C SER A 148 -13.82 -4.98 5.88
N GLY A 149 -12.87 -4.08 5.59
CA GLY A 149 -13.03 -2.63 5.70
C GLY A 149 -13.19 -1.95 4.35
N SER A 150 -13.92 -2.53 3.42
CA SER A 150 -13.92 -2.16 1.98
C SER A 150 -14.43 -0.77 1.63
N ASP A 151 -15.20 -0.10 2.49
CA ASP A 151 -15.65 1.26 2.24
C ASP A 151 -14.56 2.29 2.56
N THR A 152 -14.36 3.25 1.67
CA THR A 152 -13.27 4.22 1.73
C THR A 152 -13.63 5.55 2.39
N ALA A 153 -14.92 5.86 2.59
CA ALA A 153 -15.34 7.12 3.21
C ALA A 153 -15.09 7.13 4.73
N SER A 154 -14.64 8.27 5.30
CA SER A 154 -14.46 8.42 6.76
C SER A 154 -15.80 8.37 7.52
N THR A 155 -16.87 8.71 6.83
CA THR A 155 -18.25 8.67 7.37
C THR A 155 -18.91 7.30 7.29
N SER A 156 -18.25 6.30 6.69
CA SER A 156 -18.78 4.94 6.59
C SER A 156 -18.54 4.15 7.87
N THR A 157 -19.39 3.17 8.08
CA THR A 157 -19.24 2.16 9.13
C THR A 157 -18.20 1.11 8.73
N PHE A 158 -17.74 0.30 9.67
CA PHE A 158 -16.67 -0.69 9.46
C PHE A 158 -16.89 -1.94 10.32
N PHE A 159 -16.25 -3.02 9.95
CA PHE A 159 -16.27 -4.31 10.67
C PHE A 159 -17.65 -4.78 11.12
N ASN A 160 -18.67 -4.62 10.27
CA ASN A 160 -20.07 -4.93 10.55
C ASN A 160 -20.71 -4.08 11.67
N GLY A 161 -20.03 -3.06 12.18
CA GLY A 161 -20.51 -2.18 13.25
C GLY A 161 -21.37 -1.02 12.77
N THR A 162 -21.73 -0.16 13.71
CA THR A 162 -22.55 1.04 13.49
C THR A 162 -21.77 2.35 13.62
N LEU A 163 -20.58 2.32 14.25
CA LEU A 163 -19.72 3.48 14.37
C LEU A 163 -19.11 3.86 13.02
N LYS A 164 -18.87 5.16 12.83
CA LYS A 164 -18.16 5.69 11.68
C LYS A 164 -16.66 5.73 11.95
N LYS A 165 -15.85 5.59 10.90
CA LYS A 165 -14.38 5.66 11.00
C LYS A 165 -13.89 6.96 11.62
N GLU A 166 -14.55 8.10 11.34
CA GLU A 166 -14.21 9.42 11.89
C GLU A 166 -14.54 9.59 13.38
N GLU A 167 -15.28 8.66 13.97
CA GLU A 167 -15.62 8.66 15.39
C GLU A 167 -14.57 7.92 16.25
N ILE A 168 -13.53 7.32 15.62
CA ILE A 168 -12.54 6.48 16.28
C ILE A 168 -11.23 7.26 16.47
N GLU A 169 -10.74 7.29 17.71
CA GLU A 169 -9.42 7.86 18.05
C GLU A 169 -8.34 6.81 18.34
N SER A 170 -8.72 5.58 18.73
CA SER A 170 -7.76 4.49 18.88
C SER A 170 -8.37 3.13 18.58
N ILE A 171 -7.52 2.19 18.14
CA ILE A 171 -7.87 0.77 17.95
C ILE A 171 -6.81 -0.07 18.66
N GLU A 172 -7.25 -0.98 19.53
CA GLU A 172 -6.39 -1.93 20.23
C GLU A 172 -6.91 -3.37 20.06
N PHE A 173 -6.02 -4.28 19.68
CA PHE A 173 -6.32 -5.71 19.60
C PHE A 173 -6.09 -6.41 20.93
N ARG A 174 -7.01 -7.35 21.30
CA ARG A 174 -7.00 -8.11 22.55
C ARG A 174 -7.12 -9.62 22.31
N PRO A 175 -6.53 -10.47 23.17
CA PRO A 175 -6.55 -11.93 22.99
C PRO A 175 -7.82 -12.61 23.50
N THR A 176 -8.87 -11.88 23.86
CA THR A 176 -10.10 -12.37 24.47
C THR A 176 -11.33 -11.79 23.76
N LEU A 177 -12.45 -12.52 23.81
CA LEU A 177 -13.76 -12.05 23.34
C LEU A 177 -14.49 -11.18 24.38
N ASP A 178 -13.92 -10.99 25.57
CA ASP A 178 -14.56 -10.22 26.62
C ASP A 178 -14.76 -8.77 26.20
N VAL A 179 -15.97 -8.28 26.41
CA VAL A 179 -16.29 -6.86 26.27
C VAL A 179 -15.56 -6.08 27.35
N VAL A 180 -14.94 -4.97 27.01
CA VAL A 180 -14.19 -4.15 27.97
C VAL A 180 -15.13 -3.58 29.05
N ASP A 181 -14.56 -3.35 30.24
CA ASP A 181 -15.29 -2.69 31.31
C ASP A 181 -15.75 -1.29 30.89
N ASN A 182 -16.97 -0.91 31.28
CA ASN A 182 -17.59 0.36 30.92
C ASN A 182 -17.80 0.59 29.42
N ALA A 183 -17.86 -0.49 28.61
CA ALA A 183 -18.18 -0.36 27.19
C ALA A 183 -19.53 0.33 26.98
N ILE A 184 -19.53 1.32 26.09
CA ILE A 184 -20.75 2.01 25.62
C ILE A 184 -21.54 1.09 24.70
N GLY A 185 -20.85 0.22 23.95
CA GLY A 185 -21.44 -0.76 23.08
C GLY A 185 -20.45 -1.78 22.57
N SER A 186 -20.99 -2.85 21.96
CA SER A 186 -20.21 -3.92 21.35
C SER A 186 -20.97 -4.57 20.20
N TRP A 187 -20.24 -5.22 19.29
CA TRP A 187 -20.82 -5.97 18.18
C TRP A 187 -19.91 -7.11 17.72
N ASP A 188 -20.50 -8.05 16.98
CA ASP A 188 -19.75 -9.10 16.30
C ASP A 188 -19.03 -8.54 15.05
N ALA A 189 -17.72 -8.38 15.15
CA ALA A 189 -16.83 -7.88 14.10
C ALA A 189 -16.29 -9.01 13.20
N SER A 190 -16.69 -10.26 13.42
CA SER A 190 -16.26 -11.39 12.58
C SER A 190 -16.86 -11.32 11.17
N ALA A 191 -16.09 -11.75 10.17
CA ALA A 191 -16.51 -11.78 8.77
C ALA A 191 -17.78 -12.59 8.54
N SER A 192 -17.93 -13.70 9.28
CA SER A 192 -19.07 -14.64 9.18
C SER A 192 -20.19 -14.33 10.18
N LYS A 193 -20.07 -13.29 10.99
CA LYS A 193 -21.00 -12.97 12.11
C LYS A 193 -21.27 -14.17 13.02
N ASN A 194 -20.19 -14.83 13.44
CA ASN A 194 -20.22 -16.07 14.22
C ASN A 194 -19.70 -15.88 15.66
N GLY A 195 -19.51 -14.64 16.11
CA GLY A 195 -19.07 -14.30 17.47
C GLY A 195 -17.59 -14.56 17.74
N THR A 196 -16.77 -14.86 16.74
CA THR A 196 -15.34 -15.20 16.93
C THR A 196 -14.44 -13.97 16.96
N VAL A 197 -14.94 -12.79 16.61
CA VAL A 197 -14.28 -11.49 16.78
C VAL A 197 -15.31 -10.52 17.33
N ILE A 198 -15.05 -9.97 18.51
CA ILE A 198 -15.92 -8.98 19.14
C ILE A 198 -15.21 -7.63 19.16
N ALA A 199 -15.92 -6.60 18.72
CA ALA A 199 -15.53 -5.22 18.89
C ALA A 199 -16.34 -4.60 20.03
N SER A 200 -15.66 -3.84 20.90
CA SER A 200 -16.29 -3.05 21.97
C SER A 200 -15.63 -1.68 22.03
N TYR A 201 -16.32 -0.66 22.54
CA TYR A 201 -15.79 0.70 22.55
C TYR A 201 -16.20 1.47 23.81
N THR A 202 -15.33 2.42 24.15
CA THR A 202 -15.48 3.36 25.27
C THR A 202 -15.29 4.80 24.78
N ASP A 203 -15.60 5.78 25.63
CA ASP A 203 -15.26 7.20 25.51
C ASP A 203 -14.77 7.61 26.89
N THR A 204 -13.48 7.33 27.18
CA THR A 204 -12.95 7.43 28.55
C THR A 204 -12.70 8.85 28.98
N ASP A 205 -12.46 9.76 28.08
CA ASP A 205 -12.22 11.18 28.36
C ASP A 205 -13.42 12.10 28.06
N GLY A 206 -14.48 11.54 27.46
CA GLY A 206 -15.73 12.27 27.18
C GLY A 206 -15.62 13.25 26.02
N ASN A 207 -14.65 13.06 25.10
CA ASN A 207 -14.41 13.98 24.00
C ASN A 207 -15.30 13.71 22.77
N GLY A 208 -16.08 12.62 22.79
CA GLY A 208 -16.98 12.20 21.71
C GLY A 208 -16.28 11.42 20.59
N LEU A 209 -15.02 11.03 20.79
CA LEU A 209 -14.30 10.04 19.98
C LEU A 209 -14.16 8.74 20.79
N TYR A 210 -14.06 7.61 20.12
CA TYR A 210 -14.12 6.32 20.78
C TYR A 210 -12.80 5.56 20.70
N GLU A 211 -12.43 4.94 21.83
CA GLU A 211 -11.42 3.89 21.90
C GLU A 211 -12.10 2.55 21.53
N LEU A 212 -11.64 1.93 20.44
CA LEU A 212 -12.15 0.66 19.94
C LEU A 212 -11.23 -0.49 20.35
N TYR A 213 -11.79 -1.54 20.90
CA TYR A 213 -11.11 -2.77 21.27
C TYR A 213 -11.63 -3.92 20.42
N ILE A 214 -10.71 -4.64 19.76
CA ILE A 214 -11.03 -5.77 18.89
C ILE A 214 -10.47 -7.04 19.52
N GLY A 215 -11.36 -7.90 20.00
CA GLY A 215 -11.02 -9.15 20.65
C GLY A 215 -11.27 -10.36 19.76
N GLY A 216 -10.42 -11.37 19.87
CA GLY A 216 -10.55 -12.65 19.20
C GLY A 216 -10.26 -13.84 20.10
N ILE A 217 -10.42 -15.05 19.59
CA ILE A 217 -10.03 -16.28 20.27
C ILE A 217 -8.51 -16.48 20.06
N GLY A 218 -7.70 -15.79 20.88
CA GLY A 218 -6.27 -15.65 20.67
C GLY A 218 -5.98 -14.63 19.57
N GLU A 219 -5.48 -15.06 18.41
CA GLU A 219 -5.23 -14.20 17.26
C GLU A 219 -6.51 -13.91 16.46
N VAL A 220 -6.54 -12.72 15.86
CA VAL A 220 -7.55 -12.33 14.86
C VAL A 220 -6.92 -12.39 13.47
N ASN A 221 -7.49 -13.19 12.58
CA ASN A 221 -7.01 -13.28 11.21
C ASN A 221 -7.48 -12.08 10.39
N ALA A 222 -6.56 -11.43 9.69
CA ALA A 222 -6.91 -10.44 8.68
C ALA A 222 -7.57 -11.13 7.48
N PRO A 223 -8.52 -10.48 6.79
CA PRO A 223 -9.09 -11.00 5.55
C PRO A 223 -8.00 -11.25 4.50
N ARG A 224 -8.17 -12.30 3.67
CA ARG A 224 -7.22 -12.61 2.59
C ARG A 224 -6.91 -11.41 1.68
N TYR A 225 -7.91 -10.59 1.42
CA TYR A 225 -7.82 -9.31 0.72
C TYR A 225 -8.08 -8.21 1.73
N SER A 226 -7.02 -7.63 2.29
CA SER A 226 -7.08 -6.60 3.33
C SER A 226 -7.10 -5.18 2.73
N TYR A 227 -7.83 -5.01 1.60
CA TYR A 227 -8.02 -3.68 1.01
C TYR A 227 -8.69 -2.74 2.00
N HIS A 228 -8.09 -1.58 2.23
CA HIS A 228 -8.66 -0.51 3.05
C HIS A 228 -9.06 -0.93 4.48
N LEU A 229 -8.44 -1.99 5.06
CA LEU A 229 -8.86 -2.56 6.34
C LEU A 229 -8.87 -1.52 7.46
N PHE A 230 -7.82 -0.71 7.56
CA PHE A 230 -7.68 0.43 8.49
C PHE A 230 -7.50 1.75 7.72
N HIS A 231 -8.30 1.95 6.69
CA HIS A 231 -8.22 3.13 5.83
C HIS A 231 -9.15 4.25 6.31
N ASN A 232 -8.61 5.49 6.34
CA ASN A 232 -9.38 6.73 6.51
C ASN A 232 -10.05 6.89 7.89
N PHE A 233 -9.39 6.40 8.95
CA PHE A 233 -9.70 6.71 10.33
C PHE A 233 -9.01 8.04 10.70
N LYS A 234 -9.59 9.16 10.27
CA LYS A 234 -8.94 10.49 10.28
C LYS A 234 -8.49 10.96 11.65
N ASN A 235 -9.24 10.62 12.70
CA ASN A 235 -8.97 11.04 14.08
C ASN A 235 -8.16 10.02 14.86
N MET A 236 -7.87 8.85 14.27
CA MET A 236 -7.13 7.79 14.93
C MET A 236 -5.68 8.19 15.17
N ILE A 237 -5.33 8.32 16.47
CA ILE A 237 -3.98 8.63 16.94
C ILE A 237 -3.16 7.38 17.27
N SER A 238 -3.83 6.24 17.50
CA SER A 238 -3.20 4.99 17.93
C SER A 238 -3.85 3.77 17.28
N LEU A 239 -3.02 2.86 16.75
CA LEU A 239 -3.42 1.55 16.23
C LEU A 239 -2.43 0.50 16.75
N VAL A 240 -2.90 -0.34 17.69
CA VAL A 240 -2.07 -1.29 18.44
C VAL A 240 -2.53 -2.71 18.17
N PHE A 241 -1.70 -3.49 17.50
CA PHE A 241 -2.00 -4.88 17.16
C PHE A 241 -1.66 -5.88 18.27
N ASN A 242 -0.73 -5.55 19.18
CA ASN A 242 -0.23 -6.44 20.25
C ASN A 242 0.24 -7.82 19.75
N GLY A 243 0.66 -7.91 18.47
CA GLY A 243 0.99 -9.19 17.82
C GLY A 243 -0.21 -10.09 17.53
N LEU A 244 -1.43 -9.59 17.69
CA LEU A 244 -2.67 -10.38 17.64
C LEU A 244 -3.37 -10.35 16.27
N LEU A 245 -2.94 -9.49 15.33
CA LEU A 245 -3.45 -9.50 13.96
C LEU A 245 -2.59 -10.45 13.10
N ASN A 246 -3.14 -11.62 12.81
CA ASN A 246 -2.48 -12.61 11.96
C ASN A 246 -2.68 -12.27 10.48
N THR A 247 -1.60 -11.99 9.77
CA THR A 247 -1.61 -11.63 8.34
C THR A 247 -1.08 -12.75 7.43
N ALA A 248 -0.80 -13.94 7.95
CA ALA A 248 -0.15 -15.03 7.19
C ALA A 248 -0.93 -15.46 5.92
N ASN A 249 -2.24 -15.29 5.90
CA ASN A 249 -3.09 -15.63 4.76
C ASN A 249 -3.39 -14.44 3.84
N VAL A 250 -2.87 -13.25 4.16
CA VAL A 250 -3.12 -12.04 3.36
C VAL A 250 -2.30 -12.09 2.07
N THR A 251 -2.96 -11.81 0.95
CA THR A 251 -2.33 -11.74 -0.37
C THR A 251 -2.33 -10.34 -0.97
N LYS A 252 -3.16 -9.44 -0.46
CA LYS A 252 -3.27 -8.04 -0.91
C LYS A 252 -3.40 -7.11 0.29
N MET A 253 -2.52 -6.10 0.36
CA MET A 253 -2.50 -5.07 1.42
C MET A 253 -2.69 -3.65 0.85
N ASN A 254 -3.38 -3.54 -0.30
CA ASN A 254 -3.57 -2.25 -0.96
C ASN A 254 -4.34 -1.28 -0.03
N TYR A 255 -3.74 -0.13 0.25
CA TYR A 255 -4.31 0.90 1.13
C TYR A 255 -4.72 0.39 2.52
N MET A 256 -4.11 -0.69 3.00
CA MET A 256 -4.54 -1.38 4.22
C MET A 256 -4.49 -0.47 5.45
N ILE A 257 -3.45 0.35 5.58
CA ILE A 257 -3.27 1.34 6.64
C ILE A 257 -2.98 2.66 5.93
N SER A 258 -4.01 3.42 5.59
CA SER A 258 -3.83 4.61 4.75
C SER A 258 -4.82 5.71 5.08
N ASN A 259 -4.43 6.95 4.82
CA ASN A 259 -5.20 8.16 5.11
C ASN A 259 -5.63 8.30 6.59
N ASN A 260 -4.82 7.77 7.53
CA ASN A 260 -4.99 7.94 8.96
C ASN A 260 -4.21 9.20 9.37
N MET A 261 -4.80 10.37 9.12
CA MET A 261 -4.13 11.67 9.16
C MET A 261 -3.57 12.07 10.54
N SER A 262 -4.01 11.39 11.60
CA SER A 262 -3.58 11.68 12.98
C SER A 262 -2.63 10.63 13.57
N LEU A 263 -2.38 9.51 12.87
CA LEU A 263 -1.53 8.41 13.32
C LEU A 263 -0.05 8.83 13.29
N GLU A 264 0.61 8.84 14.46
CA GLU A 264 2.02 9.28 14.57
C GLU A 264 3.02 8.13 14.53
N SER A 265 2.61 6.93 14.95
CA SER A 265 3.45 5.73 14.95
C SER A 265 2.61 4.47 14.82
N ILE A 266 3.22 3.40 14.32
CA ILE A 266 2.61 2.08 14.22
C ILE A 266 3.68 1.01 14.31
N ASP A 267 3.37 -0.10 15.00
CA ASP A 267 4.18 -1.31 15.02
C ASP A 267 3.53 -2.39 14.14
N VAL A 268 4.21 -2.73 13.06
CA VAL A 268 3.82 -3.79 12.11
C VAL A 268 4.83 -4.93 12.07
N SER A 269 5.70 -5.02 13.09
CA SER A 269 6.77 -6.03 13.17
C SER A 269 6.25 -7.48 13.20
N SER A 270 5.02 -7.67 13.69
CA SER A 270 4.33 -8.97 13.72
C SER A 270 3.69 -9.40 12.39
N PHE A 271 3.66 -8.52 11.38
CA PHE A 271 3.03 -8.85 10.11
C PHE A 271 3.83 -9.90 9.33
N ASN A 272 3.16 -10.99 8.97
CA ASN A 272 3.67 -11.94 8.00
C ASN A 272 3.22 -11.54 6.59
N THR A 273 4.17 -11.05 5.78
CA THR A 273 3.91 -10.57 4.43
C THR A 273 4.35 -11.54 3.32
N SER A 274 4.80 -12.75 3.68
CA SER A 274 5.37 -13.71 2.73
C SER A 274 4.45 -14.13 1.58
N ASN A 275 3.13 -14.01 1.75
CA ASN A 275 2.14 -14.31 0.73
C ASN A 275 1.60 -13.07 0.00
N VAL A 276 2.06 -11.87 0.39
CA VAL A 276 1.55 -10.61 -0.18
C VAL A 276 2.14 -10.38 -1.57
N THR A 277 1.28 -10.08 -2.53
CA THR A 277 1.66 -9.80 -3.92
C THR A 277 1.44 -8.34 -4.33
N ASP A 278 0.80 -7.52 -3.49
CA ASP A 278 0.49 -6.13 -3.81
C ASP A 278 0.36 -5.29 -2.54
N MET A 279 1.16 -4.21 -2.47
CA MET A 279 1.22 -3.26 -1.36
C MET A 279 0.95 -1.81 -1.83
N LEU A 280 0.18 -1.66 -2.93
CA LEU A 280 -0.22 -0.36 -3.46
C LEU A 280 -0.77 0.54 -2.34
N GLY A 281 -0.13 1.69 -2.13
CA GLY A 281 -0.59 2.72 -1.20
C GLY A 281 -0.77 2.28 0.26
N MET A 282 -0.08 1.22 0.72
CA MET A 282 -0.32 0.60 2.04
C MET A 282 -0.33 1.61 3.19
N PHE A 283 0.51 2.65 3.13
CA PHE A 283 0.61 3.74 4.13
C PHE A 283 0.33 5.12 3.51
N GLU A 284 -0.34 5.18 2.35
CA GLU A 284 -0.60 6.46 1.67
C GLU A 284 -1.41 7.41 2.54
N GLY A 285 -0.93 8.65 2.68
CA GLY A 285 -1.67 9.72 3.35
C GLY A 285 -1.71 9.61 4.88
N ASP A 286 -0.84 8.83 5.50
CA ASP A 286 -0.61 8.82 6.93
C ASP A 286 0.28 10.04 7.29
N GLU A 287 -0.35 11.23 7.27
CA GLU A 287 0.34 12.53 7.21
C GLU A 287 1.22 12.82 8.42
N LYS A 288 0.86 12.32 9.60
CA LYS A 288 1.61 12.54 10.85
C LYS A 288 2.56 11.42 11.22
N LEU A 289 2.62 10.33 10.44
CA LEU A 289 3.51 9.20 10.71
C LEU A 289 4.97 9.66 10.70
N ILE A 290 5.68 9.49 11.83
CA ILE A 290 7.03 10.03 12.03
C ILE A 290 8.12 9.05 11.61
N GLY A 291 7.93 7.78 11.90
CA GLY A 291 8.89 6.71 11.60
C GLY A 291 8.20 5.39 11.32
N LEU A 292 8.85 4.54 10.52
CA LEU A 292 8.31 3.25 10.14
C LEU A 292 9.42 2.21 9.99
N ASP A 293 9.33 1.10 10.72
CA ASP A 293 10.24 -0.04 10.58
C ASP A 293 9.53 -1.18 9.85
N LEU A 294 10.02 -1.50 8.64
CA LEU A 294 9.52 -2.56 7.79
C LEU A 294 10.56 -3.68 7.58
N SER A 295 11.58 -3.76 8.43
CA SER A 295 12.65 -4.76 8.30
C SER A 295 12.17 -6.21 8.42
N SER A 296 10.98 -6.43 9.02
CA SER A 296 10.32 -7.74 9.10
C SER A 296 9.56 -8.16 7.84
N PHE A 297 9.38 -7.24 6.86
CA PHE A 297 8.57 -7.53 5.68
C PHE A 297 9.31 -8.43 4.68
N ASP A 298 8.70 -9.56 4.33
CA ASP A 298 9.09 -10.38 3.17
C ASP A 298 8.34 -9.86 1.94
N THR A 299 9.07 -9.17 1.04
CA THR A 299 8.48 -8.51 -0.14
C THR A 299 8.78 -9.23 -1.45
N LYS A 300 9.41 -10.41 -1.41
CA LYS A 300 9.84 -11.17 -2.61
C LYS A 300 8.73 -11.45 -3.63
N ASN A 301 7.46 -11.52 -3.18
CA ASN A 301 6.31 -11.81 -4.04
C ASN A 301 5.56 -10.54 -4.48
N VAL A 302 5.99 -9.35 -4.03
CA VAL A 302 5.29 -8.09 -4.28
C VAL A 302 5.62 -7.55 -5.67
N ALA A 303 4.59 -7.29 -6.48
CA ALA A 303 4.71 -6.71 -7.82
C ALA A 303 4.35 -5.23 -7.89
N GLY A 304 3.51 -4.71 -6.98
CA GLY A 304 3.07 -3.32 -6.91
C GLY A 304 3.44 -2.66 -5.59
N MET A 305 4.22 -1.55 -5.66
CA MET A 305 4.57 -0.72 -4.51
C MET A 305 4.31 0.77 -4.77
N ASN A 306 3.56 1.07 -5.84
CA ASN A 306 3.25 2.46 -6.16
C ASN A 306 2.40 3.09 -5.05
N PHE A 307 2.62 4.39 -4.78
CA PHE A 307 2.00 5.16 -3.70
C PHE A 307 2.27 4.67 -2.27
N MET A 308 3.11 3.65 -2.03
CA MET A 308 3.20 2.96 -0.74
C MET A 308 3.36 3.90 0.47
N PHE A 309 4.15 4.98 0.32
CA PHE A 309 4.39 6.01 1.35
C PHE A 309 4.00 7.41 0.89
N SER A 310 3.20 7.51 -0.18
CA SER A 310 2.80 8.80 -0.75
C SER A 310 2.08 9.65 0.28
N ARG A 311 2.45 10.94 0.40
CA ARG A 311 1.88 11.92 1.36
C ARG A 311 2.10 11.60 2.84
N CYS A 312 3.10 10.79 3.19
CA CYS A 312 3.59 10.68 4.56
C CYS A 312 4.45 11.92 4.88
N TYR A 313 3.82 13.09 5.02
CA TYR A 313 4.52 14.37 5.12
C TYR A 313 5.48 14.46 6.30
N SER A 314 5.15 13.82 7.42
CA SER A 314 5.93 13.87 8.67
C SER A 314 6.98 12.76 8.79
N LEU A 315 7.06 11.84 7.80
CA LEU A 315 7.98 10.71 7.84
C LEU A 315 9.43 11.18 7.79
N LYS A 316 10.17 10.94 8.88
CA LYS A 316 11.59 11.30 9.03
C LYS A 316 12.52 10.13 8.79
N ASN A 317 12.12 8.94 9.25
CA ASN A 317 12.91 7.73 9.20
C ASN A 317 12.08 6.57 8.66
N ILE A 318 12.67 5.79 7.78
CA ILE A 318 12.07 4.55 7.29
C ILE A 318 13.16 3.47 7.20
N ASN A 319 12.87 2.29 7.75
CA ASN A 319 13.75 1.13 7.65
C ASN A 319 13.19 0.15 6.60
N LEU A 320 13.87 0.04 5.47
CA LEU A 320 13.55 -0.85 4.35
C LEU A 320 14.58 -1.98 4.21
N THR A 321 15.35 -2.26 5.26
CA THR A 321 16.35 -3.32 5.24
C THR A 321 15.67 -4.67 4.97
N GLY A 322 16.14 -5.38 3.95
CA GLY A 322 15.55 -6.68 3.58
C GLY A 322 14.44 -6.61 2.52
N PHE A 323 14.07 -5.40 2.04
CA PHE A 323 13.13 -5.31 0.91
C PHE A 323 13.73 -5.96 -0.34
N ASP A 324 13.11 -7.04 -0.79
CA ASP A 324 13.34 -7.64 -2.10
C ASP A 324 12.35 -7.06 -3.10
N THR A 325 12.84 -6.22 -4.02
CA THR A 325 12.01 -5.58 -5.03
C THR A 325 12.16 -6.20 -6.42
N SER A 326 12.79 -7.37 -6.52
CA SER A 326 13.11 -8.05 -7.79
C SER A 326 11.87 -8.41 -8.65
N ASN A 327 10.68 -8.39 -8.06
CA ASN A 327 9.42 -8.61 -8.77
C ASN A 327 8.58 -7.33 -8.95
N VAL A 328 9.05 -6.18 -8.42
CA VAL A 328 8.31 -4.92 -8.50
C VAL A 328 8.39 -4.35 -9.92
N THR A 329 7.23 -4.01 -10.48
CA THR A 329 7.12 -3.43 -11.83
C THR A 329 6.73 -1.96 -11.82
N ASN A 330 6.20 -1.45 -10.72
CA ASN A 330 5.74 -0.07 -10.58
C ASN A 330 6.10 0.51 -9.21
N THR A 331 6.91 1.57 -9.21
CA THR A 331 7.30 2.35 -8.03
C THR A 331 6.83 3.80 -8.11
N SER A 332 5.92 4.11 -9.05
CA SER A 332 5.43 5.48 -9.22
C SER A 332 4.83 6.02 -7.92
N TYR A 333 5.14 7.29 -7.60
CA TYR A 333 4.67 7.97 -6.39
C TYR A 333 5.08 7.31 -5.05
N MET A 334 6.01 6.34 -5.02
CA MET A 334 6.27 5.54 -3.80
C MET A 334 6.62 6.40 -2.58
N PHE A 335 7.47 7.42 -2.73
CA PHE A 335 7.84 8.38 -1.68
C PHE A 335 7.34 9.81 -1.96
N ASN A 336 6.32 9.94 -2.81
CA ASN A 336 5.78 11.25 -3.18
C ASN A 336 5.36 12.05 -1.95
N ARG A 337 5.96 13.27 -1.81
CA ARG A 337 5.71 14.19 -0.70
C ARG A 337 6.06 13.67 0.71
N CYS A 338 7.03 12.76 0.83
CA CYS A 338 7.68 12.49 2.11
C CYS A 338 8.60 13.68 2.47
N SER A 339 7.99 14.82 2.81
CA SER A 339 8.67 16.12 2.84
C SER A 339 9.69 16.28 3.96
N LEU A 340 9.57 15.53 5.06
CA LEU A 340 10.52 15.57 6.18
C LEU A 340 11.55 14.44 6.15
N LEU A 341 11.54 13.57 5.14
CA LEU A 341 12.51 12.50 4.99
C LEU A 341 13.89 13.10 4.65
N THR A 342 14.88 12.89 5.54
CA THR A 342 16.24 13.46 5.39
C THR A 342 17.22 12.48 4.77
N GLU A 343 17.00 11.18 4.97
CA GLU A 343 17.82 10.08 4.49
C GLU A 343 16.93 8.98 3.95
N LEU A 344 17.39 8.28 2.93
CA LEU A 344 16.69 7.14 2.34
C LEU A 344 17.69 6.13 1.80
N ASN A 345 17.74 4.95 2.42
CA ASN A 345 18.61 3.86 1.98
C ASN A 345 17.83 2.90 1.07
N LEU A 346 18.22 2.86 -0.21
CA LEU A 346 17.62 2.00 -1.24
C LEU A 346 18.63 0.99 -1.80
N SER A 347 19.71 0.70 -1.08
CA SER A 347 20.79 -0.19 -1.55
C SER A 347 20.34 -1.63 -1.80
N SER A 348 19.23 -2.08 -1.17
CA SER A 348 18.64 -3.41 -1.40
C SER A 348 17.68 -3.47 -2.60
N PHE A 349 17.34 -2.32 -3.21
CA PHE A 349 16.34 -2.29 -4.29
C PHE A 349 16.91 -2.85 -5.59
N ASP A 350 16.28 -3.89 -6.12
CA ASP A 350 16.41 -4.32 -7.51
C ASP A 350 15.29 -3.69 -8.35
N THR A 351 15.68 -2.81 -9.26
CA THR A 351 14.73 -2.07 -10.12
C THR A 351 14.67 -2.61 -11.55
N SER A 352 15.27 -3.77 -11.81
CA SER A 352 15.44 -4.31 -13.17
C SER A 352 14.13 -4.56 -13.93
N LYS A 353 13.02 -4.80 -13.20
CA LYS A 353 11.68 -4.99 -13.78
C LYS A 353 10.78 -3.74 -13.72
N VAL A 354 11.25 -2.67 -13.09
CA VAL A 354 10.44 -1.44 -12.94
C VAL A 354 10.28 -0.75 -14.29
N THR A 355 9.03 -0.46 -14.67
CA THR A 355 8.68 0.23 -15.92
C THR A 355 8.20 1.67 -15.72
N ASP A 356 7.69 2.01 -14.54
CA ASP A 356 7.17 3.35 -14.22
C ASP A 356 7.74 3.84 -12.88
N MET A 357 8.52 4.94 -12.95
CA MET A 357 9.12 5.63 -11.80
C MET A 357 8.60 7.08 -11.65
N LYS A 358 7.56 7.46 -12.39
CA LYS A 358 7.07 8.86 -12.33
C LYS A 358 6.75 9.27 -10.91
N TYR A 359 7.12 10.52 -10.54
CA TYR A 359 6.85 11.12 -9.24
C TYR A 359 7.39 10.34 -8.02
N MET A 360 8.30 9.35 -8.19
CA MET A 360 8.71 8.47 -7.09
C MET A 360 9.26 9.24 -5.89
N PHE A 361 10.04 10.31 -6.12
CA PHE A 361 10.63 11.17 -5.08
C PHE A 361 10.08 12.60 -5.11
N TYR A 362 8.97 12.84 -5.81
CA TYR A 362 8.38 14.18 -5.91
C TYR A 362 8.12 14.78 -4.53
N GLY A 363 8.65 15.98 -4.26
CA GLY A 363 8.40 16.70 -3.01
C GLY A 363 9.09 16.12 -1.77
N CYS A 364 10.12 15.27 -1.92
CA CYS A 364 11.03 14.89 -0.84
C CYS A 364 11.96 16.06 -0.52
N SER A 365 11.39 17.16 0.00
CA SER A 365 12.04 18.47 0.08
C SER A 365 13.18 18.56 1.10
N SER A 366 13.25 17.63 2.06
CA SER A 366 14.32 17.58 3.08
C SER A 366 15.46 16.62 2.73
N LEU A 367 15.36 15.79 1.70
CA LEU A 367 16.44 14.91 1.27
C LEU A 367 17.67 15.73 0.85
N ASN A 368 18.84 15.47 1.47
CA ASN A 368 20.09 16.16 1.16
C ASN A 368 20.90 15.44 0.09
N THR A 369 20.92 14.13 0.15
CA THR A 369 21.61 13.23 -0.80
C THR A 369 20.73 12.04 -1.11
N LEU A 370 20.86 11.49 -2.30
CA LEU A 370 20.20 10.26 -2.68
C LEU A 370 21.13 9.46 -3.58
N ASP A 371 21.45 8.23 -3.15
CA ASP A 371 22.26 7.30 -3.92
C ASP A 371 21.36 6.28 -4.62
N LEU A 372 21.38 6.32 -5.95
CA LEU A 372 20.65 5.43 -6.83
C LEU A 372 21.60 4.68 -7.78
N SER A 373 22.88 4.58 -7.41
CA SER A 373 23.90 3.92 -8.25
C SER A 373 23.63 2.43 -8.50
N ASN A 374 22.83 1.79 -7.63
CA ASN A 374 22.38 0.41 -7.81
C ASN A 374 21.13 0.25 -8.69
N PHE A 375 20.47 1.36 -9.10
CA PHE A 375 19.22 1.27 -9.87
C PHE A 375 19.49 0.84 -11.33
N ASN A 376 18.94 -0.30 -11.72
CA ASN A 376 18.84 -0.69 -13.12
C ASN A 376 17.55 -0.12 -13.73
N THR A 377 17.71 0.95 -14.53
CA THR A 377 16.55 1.64 -15.14
C THR A 377 16.30 1.24 -16.60
N SER A 378 16.92 0.15 -17.07
CA SER A 378 16.84 -0.27 -18.48
C SER A 378 15.42 -0.60 -18.97
N SER A 379 14.51 -0.97 -18.05
CA SER A 379 13.10 -1.26 -18.36
C SER A 379 12.18 -0.04 -18.20
N VAL A 380 12.69 1.07 -17.66
CA VAL A 380 11.85 2.24 -17.33
C VAL A 380 11.49 3.02 -18.59
N THR A 381 10.21 3.32 -18.74
CA THR A 381 9.66 4.11 -19.86
C THR A 381 9.19 5.51 -19.46
N ASN A 382 8.98 5.75 -18.15
CA ASN A 382 8.43 7.00 -17.64
C ASN A 382 9.17 7.46 -16.38
N MET A 383 9.80 8.65 -16.46
CA MET A 383 10.50 9.32 -15.36
C MET A 383 9.97 10.75 -15.11
N LEU A 384 8.71 11.00 -15.51
CA LEU A 384 8.05 12.29 -15.33
C LEU A 384 8.15 12.75 -13.88
N CYS A 385 8.69 13.96 -13.66
CA CYS A 385 8.76 14.61 -12.36
C CYS A 385 9.42 13.77 -11.24
N LEU A 386 10.39 12.90 -11.59
CA LEU A 386 11.00 11.93 -10.68
C LEU A 386 11.55 12.57 -9.40
N PHE A 387 12.25 13.73 -9.50
CA PHE A 387 12.85 14.47 -8.40
C PHE A 387 12.27 15.88 -8.23
N THR A 388 11.13 16.18 -8.83
CA THR A 388 10.51 17.52 -8.72
C THR A 388 10.33 17.90 -7.25
N ASN A 389 10.66 19.16 -6.89
CA ASN A 389 10.59 19.70 -5.53
C ASN A 389 11.48 19.02 -4.48
N CYS A 390 12.53 18.31 -4.88
CA CYS A 390 13.61 17.88 -3.98
C CYS A 390 14.54 19.07 -3.68
N SER A 391 14.01 20.10 -3.01
CA SER A 391 14.65 21.42 -2.91
C SER A 391 15.92 21.45 -2.07
N SER A 392 16.13 20.50 -1.16
CA SER A 392 17.35 20.40 -0.33
C SER A 392 18.45 19.54 -0.94
N ILE A 393 18.18 18.79 -2.02
CA ILE A 393 19.12 17.83 -2.58
C ILE A 393 20.32 18.56 -3.19
N LYS A 394 21.52 18.19 -2.74
CA LYS A 394 22.81 18.77 -3.19
C LYS A 394 23.51 17.84 -4.17
N THR A 395 23.37 16.54 -3.97
CA THR A 395 24.04 15.51 -4.77
C THR A 395 23.06 14.38 -5.08
N LEU A 396 23.01 14.01 -6.36
CA LEU A 396 22.32 12.83 -6.87
C LEU A 396 23.35 11.94 -7.57
N TYR A 397 23.37 10.65 -7.22
CA TYR A 397 24.20 9.66 -7.90
C TYR A 397 23.34 8.88 -8.90
N LEU A 398 23.55 9.15 -10.20
CA LEU A 398 22.78 8.61 -11.33
C LEU A 398 23.68 7.90 -12.37
N THR A 399 24.85 7.43 -11.95
CA THR A 399 25.90 6.94 -12.86
C THR A 399 25.48 5.77 -13.74
N ASP A 400 24.56 4.94 -13.27
CA ASP A 400 24.09 3.75 -13.98
C ASP A 400 22.65 3.89 -14.55
N PHE A 401 22.11 5.13 -14.56
CA PHE A 401 20.78 5.38 -15.13
C PHE A 401 20.77 5.17 -16.64
N ASN A 402 20.18 4.08 -17.07
CA ASN A 402 19.89 3.83 -18.48
C ASN A 402 18.51 4.39 -18.85
N THR A 403 18.49 5.49 -19.61
CA THR A 403 17.24 6.16 -20.02
C THR A 403 16.85 5.83 -21.47
N SER A 404 17.44 4.80 -22.09
CA SER A 404 17.25 4.49 -23.50
C SER A 404 15.80 4.17 -23.91
N ASN A 405 14.96 3.73 -22.98
CA ASN A 405 13.55 3.45 -23.20
C ASN A 405 12.61 4.55 -22.68
N VAL A 406 13.15 5.61 -22.07
CA VAL A 406 12.36 6.68 -21.46
C VAL A 406 11.83 7.62 -22.54
N THR A 407 10.52 7.89 -22.50
CA THR A 407 9.86 8.80 -23.45
C THR A 407 9.52 10.17 -22.87
N ASP A 408 9.44 10.29 -21.56
CA ASP A 408 9.11 11.55 -20.88
C ASP A 408 10.00 11.77 -19.64
N ILE A 409 10.77 12.86 -19.66
CA ILE A 409 11.61 13.35 -18.56
C ILE A 409 11.20 14.77 -18.13
N SER A 410 9.97 15.18 -18.46
CA SER A 410 9.47 16.50 -18.09
C SER A 410 9.54 16.71 -16.59
N GLY A 411 10.01 17.89 -16.18
CA GLY A 411 10.13 18.29 -14.78
C GLY A 411 11.03 17.40 -13.93
N MET A 412 11.87 16.53 -14.52
CA MET A 412 12.64 15.53 -13.75
C MET A 412 13.41 16.13 -12.57
N PHE A 413 14.01 17.31 -12.75
CA PHE A 413 14.75 18.04 -11.72
C PHE A 413 14.11 19.41 -11.36
N TRP A 414 12.84 19.60 -11.70
CA TRP A 414 12.16 20.86 -11.43
C TRP A 414 12.19 21.18 -9.93
N ASN A 415 12.61 22.42 -9.61
CA ASN A 415 12.75 22.94 -8.25
C ASN A 415 13.74 22.14 -7.36
N CYS A 416 14.77 21.50 -7.96
CA CYS A 416 15.93 21.01 -7.24
C CYS A 416 16.88 22.20 -6.93
N SER A 417 16.40 23.17 -6.15
CA SER A 417 17.01 24.49 -6.00
C SER A 417 18.35 24.50 -5.26
N SER A 418 18.69 23.43 -4.52
CA SER A 418 20.00 23.26 -3.87
C SER A 418 21.03 22.50 -4.68
N LEU A 419 20.65 21.93 -5.83
CA LEU A 419 21.53 21.14 -6.68
C LEU A 419 22.62 22.01 -7.30
N THR A 420 23.89 21.69 -7.04
CA THR A 420 25.04 22.47 -7.54
C THR A 420 25.78 21.75 -8.66
N ASN A 421 25.68 20.44 -8.71
CA ASN A 421 26.32 19.61 -9.72
C ASN A 421 25.41 18.42 -10.07
N LEU A 422 25.40 18.04 -11.34
CA LEU A 422 24.58 16.94 -11.83
C LEU A 422 25.31 16.25 -12.99
N ASP A 423 25.61 14.97 -12.83
CA ASP A 423 26.18 14.13 -13.88
C ASP A 423 25.07 13.37 -14.61
N LEU A 424 24.93 13.65 -15.91
CA LEU A 424 23.97 13.02 -16.81
C LEU A 424 24.67 12.27 -17.96
N SER A 425 25.95 11.92 -17.78
CA SER A 425 26.74 11.26 -18.83
C SER A 425 26.20 9.90 -19.26
N SER A 426 25.45 9.22 -18.37
CA SER A 426 24.79 7.93 -18.63
C SER A 426 23.46 8.06 -19.40
N PHE A 427 22.90 9.29 -19.53
CA PHE A 427 21.57 9.46 -20.13
C PHE A 427 21.60 9.27 -21.64
N ASN A 428 20.73 8.43 -22.14
CA ASN A 428 20.39 8.31 -23.56
C ASN A 428 18.98 8.88 -23.77
N THR A 429 18.87 10.01 -24.47
CA THR A 429 17.61 10.72 -24.66
C THR A 429 16.98 10.53 -26.03
N SER A 430 17.45 9.55 -26.81
CA SER A 430 17.03 9.34 -28.22
C SER A 430 15.52 9.04 -28.39
N HIS A 431 14.84 8.53 -27.37
CA HIS A 431 13.38 8.28 -27.40
C HIS A 431 12.56 9.35 -26.69
N VAL A 432 13.21 10.34 -26.09
CA VAL A 432 12.52 11.39 -25.32
C VAL A 432 11.74 12.32 -26.25
N THR A 433 10.47 12.53 -25.93
CA THR A 433 9.56 13.41 -26.69
C THR A 433 9.26 14.73 -25.98
N SER A 434 9.49 14.83 -24.67
CA SER A 434 9.27 16.02 -23.87
C SER A 434 10.39 16.24 -22.87
N MET A 435 10.97 17.45 -22.86
CA MET A 435 11.93 17.96 -21.88
C MET A 435 11.39 19.21 -21.17
N GLN A 436 10.05 19.36 -21.16
CA GLN A 436 9.41 20.52 -20.53
C GLN A 436 9.85 20.64 -19.07
N ALA A 437 10.29 21.85 -18.67
CA ALA A 437 10.64 22.20 -17.30
C ALA A 437 11.71 21.29 -16.64
N MET A 438 12.52 20.55 -17.44
CA MET A 438 13.43 19.50 -16.91
C MET A 438 14.36 20.03 -15.81
N PHE A 439 14.89 21.26 -15.95
CA PHE A 439 15.78 21.90 -14.99
C PHE A 439 15.17 23.20 -14.42
N GLN A 440 13.86 23.39 -14.54
CA GLN A 440 13.19 24.59 -14.05
C GLN A 440 13.50 24.83 -12.57
N ASN A 441 13.92 26.05 -12.23
CA ASN A 441 14.32 26.47 -10.88
C ASN A 441 15.41 25.60 -10.23
N CYS A 442 16.36 25.06 -11.03
CA CYS A 442 17.64 24.57 -10.51
C CYS A 442 18.56 25.78 -10.19
N SER A 443 18.13 26.58 -9.22
CA SER A 443 18.62 27.95 -9.02
C SER A 443 20.11 28.05 -8.62
N LYS A 444 20.70 27.00 -8.05
CA LYS A 444 22.14 26.93 -7.69
C LYS A 444 23.01 26.20 -8.72
N LEU A 445 22.40 25.62 -9.77
CA LEU A 445 23.16 24.94 -10.82
C LEU A 445 23.96 25.93 -11.64
N THR A 446 25.29 25.81 -11.62
CA THR A 446 26.19 26.79 -12.30
C THR A 446 26.61 26.34 -13.70
N LYS A 447 26.62 25.03 -13.93
CA LYS A 447 26.95 24.38 -15.19
C LYS A 447 26.28 23.03 -15.31
N ILE A 448 26.05 22.59 -16.54
CA ILE A 448 25.54 21.25 -16.86
C ILE A 448 26.13 20.80 -18.18
N ASP A 449 26.48 19.51 -18.28
CA ASP A 449 26.95 18.90 -19.54
C ASP A 449 25.81 18.12 -20.18
N LEU A 450 25.40 18.56 -21.36
CA LEU A 450 24.30 17.96 -22.16
C LEU A 450 24.76 17.47 -23.54
N ARG A 451 26.11 17.35 -23.74
CA ARG A 451 26.68 16.99 -25.07
C ARG A 451 26.25 15.60 -25.57
N ASN A 452 25.82 14.71 -24.67
CA ASN A 452 25.29 13.38 -24.99
C ASN A 452 23.79 13.37 -25.28
N PHE A 453 23.07 14.50 -25.14
CA PHE A 453 21.63 14.56 -25.35
C PHE A 453 21.29 14.52 -26.86
N ASP A 454 20.56 13.50 -27.27
CA ASP A 454 19.86 13.46 -28.55
C ASP A 454 18.44 14.02 -28.37
N THR A 455 18.17 15.17 -28.99
CA THR A 455 16.86 15.84 -28.90
C THR A 455 16.04 15.71 -30.18
N SER A 456 16.43 14.83 -31.10
CA SER A 456 15.82 14.69 -32.44
C SER A 456 14.34 14.28 -32.40
N ASN A 457 13.85 13.75 -31.29
CA ASN A 457 12.44 13.38 -31.09
C ASN A 457 11.67 14.36 -30.17
N VAL A 458 12.33 15.37 -29.61
CA VAL A 458 11.72 16.31 -28.65
C VAL A 458 10.79 17.27 -29.36
N LYS A 459 9.56 17.38 -28.87
CA LYS A 459 8.48 18.25 -29.38
C LYS A 459 8.32 19.54 -28.56
N THR A 460 8.68 19.53 -27.29
CA THR A 460 8.61 20.71 -26.41
C THR A 460 9.82 20.82 -25.50
N MET A 461 10.34 22.05 -25.40
CA MET A 461 11.40 22.46 -24.47
C MET A 461 10.93 23.62 -23.59
N GLN A 462 9.60 23.77 -23.42
CA GLN A 462 9.03 24.86 -22.64
C GLN A 462 9.62 24.89 -21.24
N GLY A 463 10.18 26.05 -20.85
CA GLY A 463 10.72 26.29 -19.52
C GLY A 463 11.88 25.38 -19.11
N MET A 464 12.59 24.73 -20.05
CA MET A 464 13.63 23.72 -19.72
C MET A 464 14.68 24.25 -18.73
N PHE A 465 15.07 25.52 -18.84
CA PHE A 465 16.03 26.21 -17.94
C PHE A 465 15.41 27.42 -17.23
N TYR A 466 14.08 27.46 -17.10
CA TYR A 466 13.35 28.54 -16.43
C TYR A 466 13.88 28.75 -15.00
N GLU A 467 14.21 29.99 -14.62
CA GLU A 467 14.78 30.36 -13.30
C GLU A 467 16.07 29.63 -12.90
N CYS A 468 16.92 29.26 -13.88
CA CYS A 468 18.27 28.78 -13.63
C CYS A 468 19.20 29.99 -13.34
N TYR A 469 18.97 30.69 -12.21
CA TYR A 469 19.60 31.96 -11.86
C TYR A 469 21.14 31.92 -11.83
N SER A 470 21.76 30.79 -11.53
CA SER A 470 23.20 30.63 -11.38
C SER A 470 23.93 30.11 -12.62
N LEU A 471 23.18 29.70 -13.64
CA LEU A 471 23.75 29.12 -14.85
C LEU A 471 24.53 30.17 -15.64
N THR A 472 25.84 29.95 -15.83
CA THR A 472 26.74 30.94 -16.49
C THR A 472 27.05 30.57 -17.94
N LYS A 473 27.12 29.28 -18.25
CA LYS A 473 27.41 28.75 -19.59
C LYS A 473 26.57 27.51 -19.86
N LEU A 474 26.16 27.34 -21.11
CA LEU A 474 25.38 26.23 -21.57
C LEU A 474 25.83 25.84 -22.98
N ASN A 475 26.24 24.57 -23.13
CA ASN A 475 26.59 24.03 -24.44
C ASN A 475 25.43 23.19 -24.97
N LEU A 476 24.77 23.66 -26.04
CA LEU A 476 23.64 23.03 -26.70
C LEU A 476 23.95 22.59 -28.13
N SER A 477 25.23 22.45 -28.48
CA SER A 477 25.66 22.12 -29.85
C SER A 477 25.19 20.76 -30.36
N SER A 478 24.82 19.83 -29.45
CA SER A 478 24.22 18.52 -29.78
C SER A 478 22.72 18.58 -30.06
N PHE A 479 22.03 19.70 -29.72
CA PHE A 479 20.57 19.76 -29.79
C PHE A 479 20.09 19.84 -31.23
N ASN A 480 19.20 18.92 -31.59
CA ASN A 480 18.39 18.96 -32.80
C ASN A 480 16.97 19.39 -32.44
N THR A 481 16.60 20.61 -32.84
CA THR A 481 15.29 21.19 -32.50
C THR A 481 14.27 21.12 -33.62
N SER A 482 14.54 20.34 -34.68
CA SER A 482 13.70 20.29 -35.89
C SER A 482 12.24 19.86 -35.66
N LYS A 483 11.93 19.14 -34.56
CA LYS A 483 10.56 18.74 -34.18
C LYS A 483 9.96 19.61 -33.07
N VAL A 484 10.72 20.57 -32.54
CA VAL A 484 10.26 21.42 -31.44
C VAL A 484 9.25 22.43 -31.94
N THR A 485 8.09 22.52 -31.29
CA THR A 485 7.03 23.47 -31.58
C THR A 485 6.87 24.55 -30.52
N ASN A 486 7.40 24.34 -29.31
CA ASN A 486 7.23 25.24 -28.18
C ASN A 486 8.53 25.42 -27.42
N MET A 487 9.06 26.65 -27.40
CA MET A 487 10.25 27.10 -26.65
C MET A 487 9.90 28.17 -25.61
N LYS A 488 8.61 28.35 -25.29
CA LYS A 488 8.16 29.36 -24.31
C LYS A 488 8.95 29.23 -23.01
N TYR A 489 9.46 30.36 -22.48
CA TYR A 489 10.17 30.44 -21.21
C TYR A 489 11.48 29.65 -21.12
N MET A 490 12.04 29.09 -22.20
CA MET A 490 13.15 28.12 -22.11
C MET A 490 14.35 28.63 -21.33
N PHE A 491 14.72 29.93 -21.44
CA PHE A 491 15.83 30.60 -20.73
C PHE A 491 15.35 31.75 -19.84
N TYR A 492 14.06 31.79 -19.48
CA TYR A 492 13.50 32.84 -18.63
C TYR A 492 14.23 32.90 -17.29
N ASP A 493 14.67 34.11 -16.86
CA ASP A 493 15.42 34.34 -15.62
C ASP A 493 16.75 33.56 -15.50
N CYS A 494 17.42 33.24 -16.62
CA CYS A 494 18.81 32.81 -16.61
C CYS A 494 19.74 34.05 -16.43
N THR A 495 19.65 34.67 -15.24
CA THR A 495 20.19 36.01 -14.98
C THR A 495 21.70 36.13 -15.05
N LYS A 496 22.46 35.03 -14.92
CA LYS A 496 23.93 34.98 -14.99
C LYS A 496 24.48 34.43 -16.31
N LEU A 497 23.61 34.06 -17.25
CA LEU A 497 24.04 33.58 -18.56
C LEU A 497 24.60 34.74 -19.38
N THR A 498 25.88 34.63 -19.82
CA THR A 498 26.58 35.69 -20.55
C THR A 498 26.68 35.42 -22.05
N ASP A 499 26.82 34.18 -22.44
CA ASP A 499 27.01 33.76 -23.83
C ASP A 499 26.13 32.54 -24.15
N LEU A 500 25.37 32.60 -25.24
CA LEU A 500 24.51 31.53 -25.65
C LEU A 500 24.56 31.33 -27.17
N ASP A 501 25.10 30.19 -27.59
CA ASP A 501 25.17 29.80 -29.00
C ASP A 501 24.02 28.82 -29.32
N LEU A 502 23.09 29.28 -30.17
CA LEU A 502 21.95 28.52 -30.68
C LEU A 502 22.00 28.40 -32.22
N SER A 503 23.21 28.57 -32.81
CA SER A 503 23.40 28.56 -34.26
C SER A 503 23.07 27.23 -34.94
N ASN A 504 22.92 26.16 -34.14
CA ASN A 504 22.46 24.84 -34.61
C ASN A 504 20.94 24.60 -34.48
N PHE A 505 20.18 25.55 -33.89
CA PHE A 505 18.75 25.37 -33.67
C PHE A 505 17.95 25.52 -34.96
N ASN A 506 17.13 24.55 -35.29
CA ASN A 506 16.10 24.64 -36.33
C ASN A 506 14.78 25.07 -35.69
N THR A 507 14.30 26.28 -35.99
CA THR A 507 13.07 26.83 -35.43
C THR A 507 11.89 26.85 -36.39
N ASN A 508 12.00 26.21 -37.56
CA ASN A 508 10.98 26.21 -38.62
C ASN A 508 9.58 25.74 -38.12
N ASN A 509 9.54 24.90 -37.12
CA ASN A 509 8.28 24.38 -36.55
C ASN A 509 7.87 25.10 -35.25
N VAL A 510 8.66 26.06 -34.75
CA VAL A 510 8.39 26.72 -33.48
C VAL A 510 7.34 27.82 -33.67
N SER A 511 6.22 27.70 -32.97
CA SER A 511 5.15 28.69 -32.97
C SER A 511 5.15 29.57 -31.72
N ASN A 512 5.76 29.15 -30.62
CA ASN A 512 5.77 29.89 -29.38
C ASN A 512 7.18 30.10 -28.83
N MET A 513 7.59 31.36 -28.78
CA MET A 513 8.85 31.87 -28.22
C MET A 513 8.60 32.92 -27.11
N ASN A 514 7.37 32.92 -26.53
CA ASN A 514 7.03 33.88 -25.47
C ASN A 514 8.06 33.85 -24.34
N SER A 515 8.59 35.04 -24.00
CA SER A 515 9.54 35.24 -22.90
C SER A 515 10.80 34.33 -22.96
N LEU A 516 11.22 33.91 -24.16
CA LEU A 516 12.30 32.92 -24.37
C LEU A 516 13.59 33.30 -23.63
N PHE A 517 14.02 34.59 -23.70
CA PHE A 517 15.21 35.14 -23.05
C PHE A 517 14.86 36.20 -22.00
N ARG A 518 13.62 36.25 -21.55
CA ARG A 518 13.20 37.29 -20.60
C ARG A 518 14.07 37.26 -19.34
N ASN A 519 14.53 38.43 -18.91
CA ASN A 519 15.40 38.64 -17.74
C ASN A 519 16.78 37.95 -17.81
N CYS A 520 17.31 37.62 -18.99
CA CYS A 520 18.72 37.27 -19.17
C CYS A 520 19.58 38.54 -19.08
N ARG A 521 19.72 39.10 -17.87
CA ARG A 521 20.23 40.46 -17.60
C ARG A 521 21.73 40.65 -17.84
N LEU A 522 22.50 39.54 -17.92
CA LEU A 522 23.94 39.56 -18.20
C LEU A 522 24.27 38.95 -19.56
N LEU A 523 23.28 38.74 -20.43
CA LEU A 523 23.52 38.17 -21.75
C LEU A 523 24.25 39.17 -22.66
N GLU A 524 25.53 38.94 -22.87
CA GLU A 524 26.41 39.78 -23.70
C GLU A 524 26.37 39.34 -25.17
N LYS A 525 26.24 38.01 -25.42
CA LYS A 525 26.26 37.46 -26.76
C LYS A 525 25.23 36.38 -26.94
N LEU A 526 24.42 36.46 -28.00
CA LEU A 526 23.41 35.49 -28.39
C LEU A 526 23.53 35.20 -29.89
N ASP A 527 23.79 33.94 -30.24
CA ASP A 527 23.84 33.53 -31.64
C ASP A 527 22.54 32.80 -32.01
N MET A 528 21.71 33.43 -32.80
CA MET A 528 20.46 32.90 -33.38
C MET A 528 20.53 32.91 -34.91
N SER A 529 21.75 32.79 -35.48
CA SER A 529 21.95 32.90 -36.92
C SER A 529 21.26 31.80 -37.77
N SER A 530 20.70 30.78 -37.13
CA SER A 530 19.90 29.73 -37.77
C SER A 530 18.38 29.88 -37.59
N PHE A 531 17.92 30.84 -36.77
CA PHE A 531 16.50 30.98 -36.45
C PHE A 531 15.65 31.42 -37.65
N ASP A 532 14.53 30.75 -37.80
CA ASP A 532 13.43 31.13 -38.70
C ASP A 532 12.24 31.54 -37.86
N PHE A 533 11.72 32.76 -38.05
CA PHE A 533 10.59 33.31 -37.28
C PHE A 533 9.26 33.24 -38.03
N THR A 534 9.23 32.64 -39.24
CA THR A 534 8.06 32.64 -40.13
C THR A 534 6.79 32.06 -39.46
N ASN A 535 6.95 31.01 -38.66
CA ASN A 535 5.85 30.31 -38.00
C ASN A 535 5.60 30.79 -36.55
N VAL A 536 6.35 31.79 -36.07
CA VAL A 536 6.21 32.29 -34.69
C VAL A 536 4.95 33.13 -34.56
N THR A 537 4.02 32.68 -33.73
CA THR A 537 2.74 33.37 -33.43
C THR A 537 2.76 34.11 -32.10
N ASP A 538 3.63 33.74 -31.16
CA ASP A 538 3.80 34.39 -29.86
C ASP A 538 5.28 34.56 -29.54
N SER A 539 5.75 35.82 -29.60
CA SER A 539 7.10 36.26 -29.20
C SER A 539 7.06 37.33 -28.08
N SER A 540 5.92 37.46 -27.39
CA SER A 540 5.68 38.44 -26.34
C SER A 540 6.78 38.42 -25.29
N SER A 541 7.35 39.57 -24.95
CA SER A 541 8.40 39.71 -23.93
C SER A 541 9.68 38.91 -24.18
N MET A 542 9.94 38.43 -25.40
CA MET A 542 11.06 37.51 -25.74
C MET A 542 12.41 38.01 -25.22
N PHE A 543 12.70 39.33 -25.33
CA PHE A 543 13.94 39.95 -24.92
C PHE A 543 13.76 40.94 -23.75
N TYR A 544 12.68 40.89 -23.00
CA TYR A 544 12.45 41.80 -21.88
C TYR A 544 13.60 41.72 -20.86
N SER A 545 14.23 42.87 -20.53
CA SER A 545 15.42 42.99 -19.66
C SER A 545 16.70 42.28 -20.14
N VAL A 546 16.82 41.90 -21.39
CA VAL A 546 18.11 41.58 -22.01
C VAL A 546 18.86 42.91 -22.21
N PRO A 547 20.20 43.06 -22.00
CA PRO A 547 20.89 44.30 -22.24
C PRO A 547 20.69 44.81 -23.68
N SER A 548 20.49 46.14 -23.85
CA SER A 548 20.20 46.70 -25.17
C SER A 548 21.40 46.70 -26.12
N ASP A 549 22.61 46.56 -25.57
CA ASP A 549 23.89 46.49 -26.29
C ASP A 549 24.36 45.02 -26.54
N SER A 550 23.58 44.02 -26.12
CA SER A 550 23.89 42.61 -26.37
C SER A 550 24.15 42.37 -27.86
N LEU A 551 25.22 41.66 -28.18
CA LEU A 551 25.52 41.24 -29.54
C LEU A 551 24.63 40.07 -29.93
N ILE A 552 23.65 40.30 -30.81
CA ILE A 552 22.69 39.30 -31.27
C ILE A 552 22.95 39.03 -32.75
N TYR A 553 23.36 37.77 -33.04
CA TYR A 553 23.51 37.31 -34.41
C TYR A 553 22.20 36.73 -34.93
N VAL A 554 21.85 37.12 -36.16
CA VAL A 554 20.65 36.66 -36.88
C VAL A 554 21.01 36.18 -38.28
N LYS A 555 20.08 35.46 -38.94
CA LYS A 555 20.23 34.83 -40.25
C LYS A 555 20.27 35.85 -41.40
N ASP A 556 19.36 36.82 -41.41
CA ASP A 556 19.06 37.69 -42.54
C ASP A 556 18.37 39.00 -42.08
N ASP A 557 18.08 39.89 -43.02
CA ASP A 557 17.41 41.15 -42.77
C ASP A 557 15.97 40.96 -42.23
N ALA A 558 15.23 39.98 -42.70
CA ALA A 558 13.88 39.69 -42.22
C ALA A 558 13.90 39.27 -40.73
N SER A 559 14.87 38.45 -40.34
CA SER A 559 15.08 38.04 -38.93
C SER A 559 15.50 39.23 -38.06
N LYS A 560 16.35 40.14 -38.60
CA LYS A 560 16.72 41.36 -37.91
C LYS A 560 15.52 42.28 -37.68
N GLU A 561 14.73 42.51 -38.70
CA GLU A 561 13.50 43.32 -38.63
C GLU A 561 12.52 42.72 -37.61
N PHE A 562 12.29 41.40 -37.63
CA PHE A 562 11.46 40.72 -36.66
C PHE A 562 11.89 41.01 -35.22
N ILE A 563 13.20 40.84 -34.91
CA ILE A 563 13.72 41.09 -33.55
C ILE A 563 13.53 42.55 -33.13
N LEU A 564 13.81 43.53 -34.03
CA LEU A 564 13.63 44.94 -33.74
C LEU A 564 12.12 45.33 -33.63
N THR A 565 11.20 44.57 -34.21
CA THR A 565 9.78 44.73 -33.98
C THR A 565 9.39 44.24 -32.58
N VAL A 566 9.97 43.13 -32.11
CA VAL A 566 9.74 42.61 -30.76
C VAL A 566 10.34 43.48 -29.68
N ARG A 567 11.54 44.06 -29.96
CA ARG A 567 12.24 44.99 -29.06
C ARG A 567 13.12 45.98 -29.79
N ASN A 568 12.66 47.21 -29.92
CA ASN A 568 13.25 48.25 -30.80
C ASN A 568 14.48 48.98 -30.24
N ASP A 569 14.81 48.84 -28.94
CA ASP A 569 15.97 49.44 -28.30
C ASP A 569 17.24 48.57 -28.36
N LEU A 570 17.19 47.37 -28.98
CA LEU A 570 18.36 46.55 -29.20
C LEU A 570 19.28 47.19 -30.26
N SER A 571 20.49 47.59 -29.82
CA SER A 571 21.42 48.39 -30.63
C SER A 571 22.45 47.59 -31.41
N ASN A 572 22.65 46.30 -31.09
CA ASN A 572 23.74 45.49 -31.66
C ASN A 572 23.23 44.15 -32.27
N VAL A 573 22.24 44.24 -33.15
CA VAL A 573 21.71 43.10 -33.93
C VAL A 573 22.44 43.02 -35.27
N GLN A 574 23.17 41.94 -35.52
CA GLN A 574 24.05 41.77 -36.66
C GLN A 574 23.66 40.53 -37.48
N ILE A 575 23.73 40.62 -38.80
CA ILE A 575 23.61 39.47 -39.69
C ILE A 575 24.93 38.70 -39.68
N LYS A 576 24.88 37.41 -39.36
CA LYS A 576 26.02 36.52 -39.42
C LYS A 576 26.02 35.81 -40.77
N ASN A 577 26.96 36.21 -41.66
CA ASN A 577 27.20 35.50 -42.90
C ASN A 577 27.76 34.10 -42.57
N VAL A 578 27.00 33.04 -42.86
CA VAL A 578 27.37 31.63 -42.69
C VAL A 578 28.21 31.19 -43.87
#